data_420154e6302551e77a03ae9da9cc7761
#
_entry.id   420154e6302551e77a03ae9da9cc7761
#
_cell.length_a   1.000
_cell.length_b   1.000
_cell.length_c   1.000
_cell.angle_alpha   90.00
_cell.angle_beta   90.00
_cell.angle_gamma   90.00
#
_symmetry.space_group_name_H-M   'P 1'
#
loop_
_entity.id
_entity.type
_entity.pdbx_description
1 polymer ?
#
loop_
_entity_poly.entity_id
_entity_poly.type
_entity_poly.pdbx_seq_one_letter_code
_entity_poly.pdbx_strand_id
1 'polypeptide(L)'
;MRHYEIVFLVHPDQSEQVPAMVEKYQGMVTAAGGAIHRTEDWGRRQLAHPIHKVHKAHYVLLNIECDQAVLEEIKGAFRFNDAVLRYLVIARREAVTAASPMAVAVAEEKAKEREAQQRREAKAAAEAAMRADEEAEDEQAEDEKAEVTESGDDSDEDSSKDSKAEDEQAEGEAAVADDTDDDAAEAVVEKRA
;
A
#
# COMPACT_ATOMS: atom_id res chain seq x y z
N MET A 1 11.12 28.38 -28.88
CA MET A 1 10.67 27.35 -27.91
C MET A 1 9.18 27.18 -27.98
N ARG A 2 8.65 26.00 -27.64
CA ARG A 2 7.23 25.64 -27.65
C ARG A 2 6.87 24.91 -26.39
N HIS A 3 5.62 25.02 -25.97
CA HIS A 3 5.14 24.33 -24.77
C HIS A 3 4.63 22.92 -25.13
N TYR A 4 5.06 21.95 -24.34
CA TYR A 4 4.65 20.56 -24.49
C TYR A 4 4.19 19.99 -23.15
N GLU A 5 3.18 19.16 -23.22
CA GLU A 5 2.74 18.31 -22.13
C GLU A 5 3.12 16.88 -22.49
N ILE A 6 3.86 16.25 -21.62
CA ILE A 6 4.36 14.89 -21.79
C ILE A 6 3.83 14.04 -20.65
N VAL A 7 3.14 12.97 -21.00
CA VAL A 7 2.75 11.93 -20.04
C VAL A 7 3.47 10.65 -20.41
N PHE A 8 4.13 10.03 -19.46
CA PHE A 8 4.78 8.75 -19.69
C PHE A 8 4.47 7.76 -18.57
N LEU A 9 4.45 6.49 -18.95
CA LEU A 9 4.09 5.35 -18.11
C LEU A 9 5.32 4.52 -17.89
N VAL A 10 5.65 4.30 -16.62
CA VAL A 10 6.80 3.49 -16.19
C VAL A 10 6.30 2.14 -15.66
N HIS A 11 7.09 1.10 -15.91
CA HIS A 11 6.82 -0.25 -15.40
C HIS A 11 6.70 -0.21 -13.86
N PRO A 12 5.72 -0.89 -13.24
CA PRO A 12 5.47 -0.81 -11.80
C PRO A 12 6.66 -1.28 -10.95
N ASP A 13 7.45 -2.23 -11.44
CA ASP A 13 8.63 -2.74 -10.74
C ASP A 13 9.78 -1.74 -10.69
N GLN A 14 9.76 -0.75 -11.61
CA GLN A 14 10.77 0.30 -11.66
C GLN A 14 10.26 1.66 -11.12
N SER A 15 9.18 1.63 -10.35
CA SER A 15 8.60 2.84 -9.73
C SER A 15 9.61 3.60 -8.85
N GLU A 16 10.57 2.91 -8.25
CA GLU A 16 11.62 3.53 -7.42
C GLU A 16 12.61 4.37 -8.23
N GLN A 17 12.77 4.07 -9.53
CA GLN A 17 13.65 4.81 -10.42
C GLN A 17 12.99 6.06 -11.04
N VAL A 18 11.69 6.23 -10.85
CA VAL A 18 10.92 7.34 -11.42
C VAL A 18 11.51 8.70 -11.06
N PRO A 19 11.89 9.01 -9.80
CA PRO A 19 12.51 10.30 -9.48
C PRO A 19 13.77 10.59 -10.28
N ALA A 20 14.68 9.62 -10.39
CA ALA A 20 15.93 9.75 -11.16
C ALA A 20 15.66 9.90 -12.66
N MET A 21 14.64 9.22 -13.19
CA MET A 21 14.21 9.38 -14.58
C MET A 21 13.65 10.78 -14.85
N VAL A 22 12.84 11.31 -13.95
CA VAL A 22 12.28 12.67 -14.03
C VAL A 22 13.41 13.69 -14.03
N GLU A 23 14.36 13.59 -13.09
CA GLU A 23 15.52 14.46 -13.01
C GLU A 23 16.35 14.43 -14.29
N LYS A 24 16.57 13.25 -14.86
CA LYS A 24 17.28 13.09 -16.14
C LYS A 24 16.58 13.85 -17.26
N TYR A 25 15.29 13.70 -17.44
CA TYR A 25 14.54 14.37 -18.50
C TYR A 25 14.43 15.88 -18.27
N GLN A 26 14.30 16.31 -17.03
CA GLN A 26 14.36 17.71 -16.65
C GLN A 26 15.74 18.32 -16.95
N GLY A 27 16.80 17.59 -16.64
CA GLY A 27 18.16 17.96 -16.95
C GLY A 27 18.42 18.19 -18.45
N MET A 28 17.85 17.33 -19.31
CA MET A 28 17.94 17.50 -20.78
C MET A 28 17.26 18.81 -21.24
N VAL A 29 16.09 19.13 -20.67
CA VAL A 29 15.37 20.37 -20.98
C VAL A 29 16.14 21.61 -20.52
N THR A 30 16.61 21.62 -19.28
CA THR A 30 17.32 22.76 -18.69
C THR A 30 18.70 22.99 -19.31
N ALA A 31 19.43 21.92 -19.65
CA ALA A 31 20.73 22.00 -20.35
C ALA A 31 20.60 22.68 -21.71
N ALA A 32 19.47 22.52 -22.39
CA ALA A 32 19.17 23.17 -23.65
C ALA A 32 18.54 24.59 -23.52
N GLY A 33 18.49 25.13 -22.31
CA GLY A 33 17.89 26.43 -22.02
C GLY A 33 16.37 26.45 -22.01
N GLY A 34 15.72 25.28 -21.97
CA GLY A 34 14.27 25.14 -21.80
C GLY A 34 13.81 25.36 -20.36
N ALA A 35 12.52 25.43 -20.15
CA ALA A 35 11.90 25.60 -18.83
C ALA A 35 10.94 24.45 -18.49
N ILE A 36 10.84 24.16 -17.19
CA ILE A 36 9.91 23.17 -16.66
C ILE A 36 8.85 23.94 -15.89
N HIS A 37 7.60 23.82 -16.31
CA HIS A 37 6.49 24.56 -15.71
C HIS A 37 5.75 23.74 -14.67
N ARG A 38 5.63 22.41 -14.89
CA ARG A 38 4.89 21.53 -14.01
C ARG A 38 5.43 20.11 -14.07
N THR A 39 5.54 19.48 -12.92
CA THR A 39 5.87 18.06 -12.77
C THR A 39 4.87 17.45 -11.81
N GLU A 40 4.19 16.40 -12.22
CA GLU A 40 3.24 15.67 -11.39
C GLU A 40 3.55 14.18 -11.42
N ASP A 41 3.58 13.59 -10.24
CA ASP A 41 3.64 12.15 -10.05
C ASP A 41 2.26 11.66 -9.58
N TRP A 42 1.58 10.92 -10.47
CA TRP A 42 0.26 10.37 -10.18
C TRP A 42 0.31 8.99 -9.53
N GLY A 43 1.52 8.44 -9.35
CA GLY A 43 1.73 7.14 -8.73
C GLY A 43 1.33 5.97 -9.62
N ARG A 44 1.23 4.79 -8.98
CA ARG A 44 0.84 3.55 -9.66
C ARG A 44 -0.67 3.49 -9.82
N ARG A 45 -1.13 3.44 -11.09
CA ARG A 45 -2.54 3.37 -11.44
C ARG A 45 -2.83 2.19 -12.34
N GLN A 46 -4.07 1.72 -12.29
CA GLN A 46 -4.53 0.64 -13.16
C GLN A 46 -4.70 1.15 -14.59
N LEU A 47 -4.24 0.34 -15.54
CA LEU A 47 -4.43 0.58 -16.97
C LEU A 47 -5.83 0.15 -17.39
N ALA A 48 -6.43 0.85 -18.37
CA ALA A 48 -7.71 0.47 -18.97
C ALA A 48 -7.65 -0.90 -19.66
N HIS A 49 -6.47 -1.24 -20.19
CA HIS A 49 -6.16 -2.55 -20.77
C HIS A 49 -4.67 -2.88 -20.53
N PRO A 50 -4.31 -4.14 -20.44
CA PRO A 50 -2.94 -4.53 -20.14
C PRO A 50 -1.99 -4.15 -21.30
N ILE A 51 -0.79 -3.71 -20.94
CA ILE A 51 0.32 -3.47 -21.85
C ILE A 51 1.41 -4.48 -21.52
N HIS A 52 1.82 -5.32 -22.47
CA HIS A 52 2.83 -6.39 -22.24
C HIS A 52 2.51 -7.26 -21.01
N LYS A 53 1.22 -7.61 -20.80
CA LYS A 53 0.70 -8.35 -19.62
C LYS A 53 0.78 -7.59 -18.29
N VAL A 54 1.14 -6.31 -18.30
CA VAL A 54 1.18 -5.44 -17.13
C VAL A 54 -0.15 -4.73 -17.00
N HIS A 55 -0.80 -4.83 -15.82
CA HIS A 55 -2.12 -4.23 -15.56
C HIS A 55 -2.06 -2.90 -14.84
N LYS A 56 -0.92 -2.51 -14.28
CA LYS A 56 -0.69 -1.25 -13.57
C LYS A 56 0.57 -0.58 -14.12
N ALA A 57 0.60 0.75 -14.13
CA ALA A 57 1.77 1.52 -14.50
C ALA A 57 1.93 2.72 -13.56
N HIS A 58 3.14 3.23 -13.44
CA HIS A 58 3.43 4.46 -12.75
C HIS A 58 3.34 5.62 -13.76
N TYR A 59 2.45 6.58 -13.48
CA TYR A 59 2.16 7.71 -14.37
C TYR A 59 2.90 8.95 -13.90
N VAL A 60 3.55 9.61 -14.85
CA VAL A 60 4.21 10.90 -14.63
C VAL A 60 3.82 11.87 -15.72
N LEU A 61 3.55 13.12 -15.32
CA LEU A 61 3.26 14.22 -16.22
C LEU A 61 4.34 15.31 -16.08
N LEU A 62 4.82 15.81 -17.21
CA LEU A 62 5.74 16.92 -17.33
C LEU A 62 5.16 17.98 -18.28
N ASN A 63 5.08 19.23 -17.86
CA ASN A 63 4.86 20.36 -18.72
C ASN A 63 6.18 21.11 -18.88
N ILE A 64 6.68 21.14 -20.10
CA ILE A 64 7.96 21.71 -20.46
C ILE A 64 7.85 22.73 -21.58
N GLU A 65 8.79 23.61 -21.61
CA GLU A 65 9.04 24.51 -22.75
C GLU A 65 10.41 24.20 -23.30
N CYS A 66 10.47 23.76 -24.55
CA CYS A 66 11.75 23.40 -25.18
C CYS A 66 11.70 23.60 -26.70
N ASP A 67 12.84 23.41 -27.34
CA ASP A 67 12.93 23.38 -28.78
C ASP A 67 12.61 21.99 -29.34
N GLN A 68 12.30 21.92 -30.63
CA GLN A 68 11.94 20.67 -31.30
C GLN A 68 13.06 19.62 -31.23
N ALA A 69 14.30 20.05 -31.31
CA ALA A 69 15.46 19.15 -31.23
C ALA A 69 15.53 18.42 -29.89
N VAL A 70 15.34 19.13 -28.78
CA VAL A 70 15.31 18.57 -27.42
C VAL A 70 14.13 17.62 -27.24
N LEU A 71 12.98 17.97 -27.80
CA LEU A 71 11.81 17.09 -27.75
C LEU A 71 12.08 15.74 -28.44
N GLU A 72 12.74 15.76 -29.61
CA GLU A 72 13.09 14.52 -30.32
C GLU A 72 14.13 13.70 -29.54
N GLU A 73 15.07 14.36 -28.86
CA GLU A 73 16.03 13.69 -27.97
C GLU A 73 15.33 13.00 -26.80
N ILE A 74 14.37 13.68 -26.14
CA ILE A 74 13.55 13.10 -25.07
C ILE A 74 12.74 11.91 -25.58
N LYS A 75 12.09 12.02 -26.74
CA LYS A 75 11.37 10.91 -27.37
C LYS A 75 12.30 9.72 -27.67
N GLY A 76 13.50 10.02 -28.13
CA GLY A 76 14.55 9.02 -28.32
C GLY A 76 14.89 8.31 -27.01
N ALA A 77 15.13 9.08 -25.95
CA ALA A 77 15.42 8.54 -24.63
C ALA A 77 14.28 7.64 -24.09
N PHE A 78 13.02 8.00 -24.33
CA PHE A 78 11.88 7.13 -23.97
C PHE A 78 11.87 5.82 -24.76
N ARG A 79 12.22 5.85 -26.03
CA ARG A 79 12.23 4.63 -26.88
C ARG A 79 13.33 3.65 -26.53
N PHE A 80 14.45 4.14 -26.02
CA PHE A 80 15.61 3.31 -25.60
C PHE A 80 15.55 2.89 -24.13
N ASN A 81 14.55 3.36 -23.38
CA ASN A 81 14.39 3.02 -21.99
C ASN A 81 13.31 1.95 -21.81
N ASP A 82 13.72 0.73 -21.52
CA ASP A 82 12.81 -0.41 -21.31
C ASP A 82 11.85 -0.24 -20.13
N ALA A 83 12.18 0.68 -19.20
CA ALA A 83 11.29 1.05 -18.10
C ALA A 83 10.03 1.79 -18.57
N VAL A 84 10.10 2.50 -19.71
CA VAL A 84 9.00 3.29 -20.24
C VAL A 84 8.10 2.44 -21.11
N LEU A 85 6.92 2.11 -20.62
CA LEU A 85 5.94 1.32 -21.36
C LEU A 85 5.33 2.09 -22.53
N ARG A 86 4.94 3.34 -22.28
CA ARG A 86 4.35 4.26 -23.28
C ARG A 86 4.59 5.71 -22.89
N TYR A 87 4.52 6.57 -23.87
CA TYR A 87 4.51 8.01 -23.67
C TYR A 87 3.55 8.70 -24.64
N LEU A 88 3.06 9.88 -24.26
CA LEU A 88 2.23 10.76 -25.06
C LEU A 88 2.78 12.17 -24.98
N VAL A 89 2.90 12.85 -26.10
CA VAL A 89 3.35 14.25 -26.19
C VAL A 89 2.25 15.07 -26.86
N ILE A 90 1.82 16.12 -26.19
CA ILE A 90 0.80 17.06 -26.67
C ILE A 90 1.41 18.46 -26.73
N ALA A 91 1.30 19.12 -27.88
CA ALA A 91 1.69 20.53 -27.99
C ALA A 91 0.64 21.42 -27.31
N ARG A 92 1.11 22.34 -26.47
CA ARG A 92 0.25 23.34 -25.80
C ARG A 92 0.53 24.73 -26.38
N ARG A 93 -0.44 25.62 -26.26
CA ARG A 93 -0.30 27.01 -26.72
C ARG A 93 0.38 27.87 -25.66
N GLU A 94 0.20 27.51 -24.41
CA GLU A 94 0.62 28.28 -23.23
C GLU A 94 1.27 27.36 -22.20
N ALA A 95 2.05 27.94 -21.30
CA ALA A 95 2.58 27.24 -20.12
C ALA A 95 1.44 26.87 -19.17
N VAL A 96 1.31 25.60 -18.85
CA VAL A 96 0.32 25.11 -17.90
C VAL A 96 1.02 24.85 -16.57
N THR A 97 0.72 25.66 -15.56
CA THR A 97 1.31 25.58 -14.21
C THR A 97 0.31 25.10 -13.16
N ALA A 98 -1.00 25.25 -13.42
CA ALA A 98 -2.04 24.83 -12.50
C ALA A 98 -2.08 23.30 -12.35
N ALA A 99 -2.34 22.82 -11.13
CA ALA A 99 -2.46 21.39 -10.86
C ALA A 99 -3.55 20.74 -11.73
N SER A 100 -3.27 19.54 -12.22
CA SER A 100 -4.25 18.78 -12.97
C SER A 100 -5.36 18.22 -12.07
N PRO A 101 -6.54 17.91 -12.58
CA PRO A 101 -7.58 17.22 -11.82
C PRO A 101 -7.10 15.90 -11.23
N MET A 102 -6.17 15.24 -11.93
CA MET A 102 -5.55 14.00 -11.43
C MET A 102 -4.63 14.25 -10.24
N ALA A 103 -3.82 15.30 -10.27
CA ALA A 103 -2.96 15.66 -9.13
C ALA A 103 -3.80 16.02 -7.90
N VAL A 104 -4.90 16.74 -8.07
CA VAL A 104 -5.83 17.06 -6.98
C VAL A 104 -6.43 15.77 -6.40
N ALA A 105 -6.92 14.86 -7.24
CA ALA A 105 -7.47 13.58 -6.81
C ALA A 105 -6.43 12.72 -6.06
N VAL A 106 -5.18 12.68 -6.56
CA VAL A 106 -4.08 11.96 -5.89
C VAL A 106 -3.74 12.59 -4.54
N ALA A 107 -3.73 13.92 -4.46
CA ALA A 107 -3.47 14.62 -3.21
C ALA A 107 -4.56 14.34 -2.17
N GLU A 108 -5.82 14.34 -2.56
CA GLU A 108 -6.95 13.99 -1.70
C GLU A 108 -6.90 12.51 -1.24
N GLU A 109 -6.54 11.59 -2.14
CA GLU A 109 -6.38 10.17 -1.82
C GLU A 109 -5.27 9.95 -0.79
N LYS A 110 -4.10 10.57 -1.02
CA LYS A 110 -2.98 10.54 -0.06
C LYS A 110 -3.31 11.19 1.29
N ALA A 111 -4.10 12.25 1.29
CA ALA A 111 -4.55 12.90 2.53
C ALA A 111 -5.46 11.97 3.34
N LYS A 112 -6.43 11.33 2.69
CA LYS A 112 -7.32 10.34 3.31
C LYS A 112 -6.57 9.11 3.84
N GLU A 113 -5.59 8.62 3.09
CA GLU A 113 -4.75 7.50 3.55
C GLU A 113 -3.94 7.86 4.79
N ARG A 114 -3.32 9.05 4.82
CA ARG A 114 -2.58 9.54 5.99
C ARG A 114 -3.48 9.69 7.21
N GLU A 115 -4.65 10.25 7.04
CA GLU A 115 -5.64 10.40 8.12
C GLU A 115 -6.11 9.03 8.64
N ALA A 116 -6.40 8.09 7.72
CA ALA A 116 -6.78 6.73 8.08
C ALA A 116 -5.65 5.98 8.81
N GLN A 117 -4.40 6.18 8.38
CA GLN A 117 -3.24 5.61 9.04
C GLN A 117 -3.03 6.18 10.45
N GLN A 118 -3.05 7.51 10.60
CA GLN A 118 -2.95 8.18 11.89
C GLN A 118 -4.05 7.72 12.85
N ARG A 119 -5.29 7.56 12.35
CA ARG A 119 -6.39 7.04 13.15
C ARG A 119 -6.18 5.60 13.60
N ARG A 120 -5.59 4.75 12.74
CA ARG A 120 -5.24 3.36 13.10
C ARG A 120 -4.13 3.32 14.14
N GLU A 121 -3.10 4.12 13.96
CA GLU A 121 -1.97 4.23 14.89
C GLU A 121 -2.42 4.78 16.26
N ALA A 122 -3.25 5.81 16.27
CA ALA A 122 -3.83 6.36 17.49
C ALA A 122 -4.71 5.33 18.23
N LYS A 123 -5.52 4.55 17.48
CA LYS A 123 -6.33 3.48 18.07
C LYS A 123 -5.45 2.35 18.64
N ALA A 124 -4.42 1.94 17.90
CA ALA A 124 -3.49 0.91 18.37
C ALA A 124 -2.70 1.36 19.62
N ALA A 125 -2.28 2.63 19.65
CA ALA A 125 -1.60 3.21 20.82
C ALA A 125 -2.53 3.29 22.04
N ALA A 126 -3.80 3.67 21.85
CA ALA A 126 -4.79 3.70 22.93
C ALA A 126 -5.09 2.30 23.46
N GLU A 127 -5.22 1.31 22.57
CA GLU A 127 -5.45 -0.09 22.96
C GLU A 127 -4.23 -0.70 23.69
N ALA A 128 -3.02 -0.35 23.25
CA ALA A 128 -1.79 -0.76 23.93
C ALA A 128 -1.66 -0.11 25.32
N ALA A 129 -2.05 1.16 25.48
CA ALA A 129 -2.05 1.85 26.75
C ALA A 129 -3.07 1.23 27.73
N MET A 130 -4.26 0.88 27.24
CA MET A 130 -5.27 0.21 28.08
C MET A 130 -4.81 -1.17 28.56
N ARG A 131 -4.11 -1.95 27.72
CA ARG A 131 -3.54 -3.24 28.13
C ARG A 131 -2.43 -3.10 29.16
N ALA A 132 -1.59 -2.07 29.00
CA ALA A 132 -0.53 -1.80 29.98
C ALA A 132 -1.09 -1.37 31.34
N ASP A 133 -2.21 -0.62 31.38
CA ASP A 133 -2.90 -0.27 32.62
C ASP A 133 -3.56 -1.50 33.26
N GLU A 134 -4.16 -2.39 32.47
CA GLU A 134 -4.78 -3.62 32.95
C GLU A 134 -3.75 -4.62 33.52
N GLU A 135 -2.58 -4.75 32.86
CA GLU A 135 -1.45 -5.54 33.36
C GLU A 135 -0.86 -4.97 34.67
N ALA A 136 -0.81 -3.64 34.78
CA ALA A 136 -0.33 -2.97 36.00
C ALA A 136 -1.30 -3.10 37.19
N GLU A 137 -2.60 -3.15 36.95
CA GLU A 137 -3.63 -3.39 37.98
C GLU A 137 -3.62 -4.85 38.43
N ASP A 138 -3.36 -5.81 37.54
CA ASP A 138 -3.26 -7.24 37.88
C ASP A 138 -1.99 -7.53 38.71
N GLU A 139 -0.82 -6.92 38.36
CA GLU A 139 0.40 -7.05 39.17
C GLU A 139 0.24 -6.47 40.57
N GLN A 140 -0.49 -5.37 40.74
CA GLN A 140 -0.75 -4.79 42.06
C GLN A 140 -1.73 -5.65 42.90
N ALA A 141 -2.70 -6.29 42.22
CA ALA A 141 -3.65 -7.19 42.91
C ALA A 141 -2.97 -8.53 43.37
N GLU A 142 -1.94 -8.99 42.66
CA GLU A 142 -1.16 -10.16 43.09
C GLU A 142 -0.20 -9.84 44.25
N ASP A 143 0.41 -8.65 44.28
CA ASP A 143 1.27 -8.20 45.37
C ASP A 143 0.48 -7.96 46.68
N GLU A 144 -0.71 -7.36 46.64
CA GLU A 144 -1.60 -7.23 47.81
C GLU A 144 -2.04 -8.60 48.36
N LYS A 145 -2.22 -9.59 47.47
CA LYS A 145 -2.62 -10.95 47.87
C LYS A 145 -1.48 -11.75 48.49
N ALA A 146 -0.23 -11.44 48.11
CA ALA A 146 0.97 -12.03 48.69
C ALA A 146 1.25 -11.50 50.12
N GLU A 147 1.00 -10.21 50.38
CA GLU A 147 1.22 -9.58 51.69
C GLU A 147 0.19 -10.03 52.76
N VAL A 148 -1.04 -10.41 52.34
CA VAL A 148 -2.07 -10.92 53.25
C VAL A 148 -1.84 -12.38 53.68
N THR A 149 -1.02 -13.14 52.95
CA THR A 149 -0.72 -14.56 53.29
C THR A 149 0.46 -14.75 54.22
N GLU A 150 1.27 -13.70 54.50
CA GLU A 150 2.45 -13.79 55.37
C GLU A 150 2.17 -13.42 56.85
N SER A 151 0.95 -12.99 57.21
CA SER A 151 0.57 -12.59 58.58
C SER A 151 -0.44 -13.50 59.26
N GLY A 152 -0.36 -14.81 59.03
CA GLY A 152 -1.32 -15.74 59.63
C GLY A 152 -0.75 -17.15 59.86
N ASP A 153 0.35 -17.25 60.61
CA ASP A 153 0.74 -18.53 61.23
C ASP A 153 0.72 -18.37 62.72
N ASP A 154 -0.22 -18.99 63.35
CA ASP A 154 -0.05 -19.81 64.56
C ASP A 154 -1.39 -20.43 64.99
N SER A 155 -1.27 -21.75 65.31
CA SER A 155 -2.09 -22.59 66.17
C SER A 155 -3.11 -23.58 65.58
N ASP A 156 -2.61 -24.80 65.73
CA ASP A 156 -3.26 -26.03 66.34
C ASP A 156 -4.28 -26.84 65.54
N GLU A 157 -3.73 -28.01 65.24
CA GLU A 157 -4.16 -29.40 65.51
C GLU A 157 -5.60 -29.88 65.22
N ASP A 158 -5.56 -30.95 64.51
CA ASP A 158 -6.23 -32.25 64.76
C ASP A 158 -7.41 -32.64 63.90
N SER A 159 -7.23 -33.81 63.33
CA SER A 159 -8.19 -34.86 63.07
C SER A 159 -8.90 -35.06 61.74
N SER A 160 -8.30 -36.00 61.10
CA SER A 160 -8.90 -37.22 60.50
C SER A 160 -9.97 -37.22 59.44
N LYS A 161 -9.59 -38.06 58.50
CA LYS A 161 -10.39 -39.05 57.70
C LYS A 161 -11.17 -38.61 56.49
N ASP A 162 -10.67 -39.09 55.41
CA ASP A 162 -11.08 -40.31 54.69
C ASP A 162 -12.17 -40.14 53.58
N SER A 163 -11.89 -40.81 52.54
CA SER A 163 -12.73 -41.31 51.40
C SER A 163 -12.81 -40.40 50.18
N LYS A 164 -12.15 -40.75 49.12
CA LYS A 164 -12.30 -41.83 48.14
C LYS A 164 -13.24 -41.50 47.00
N ALA A 165 -12.70 -41.76 45.86
CA ALA A 165 -13.32 -42.21 44.60
C ALA A 165 -13.67 -41.12 43.56
N GLU A 166 -12.96 -41.15 42.49
CA GLU A 166 -13.27 -41.80 41.19
C GLU A 166 -14.49 -41.11 40.54
N ASP A 167 -14.55 -40.72 39.31
CA ASP A 167 -14.20 -41.40 38.09
C ASP A 167 -14.54 -40.53 36.86
N GLU A 168 -13.87 -40.83 35.78
CA GLU A 168 -14.26 -40.82 34.38
C GLU A 168 -14.58 -39.49 33.66
N GLN A 169 -13.77 -39.16 32.74
CA GLN A 169 -13.80 -39.45 31.26
C GLN A 169 -15.12 -39.08 30.57
N ALA A 170 -14.98 -38.19 29.62
CA ALA A 170 -15.52 -38.42 28.30
C ALA A 170 -14.95 -37.44 27.28
N GLU A 171 -14.26 -38.00 26.38
CA GLU A 171 -13.94 -37.60 25.04
C GLU A 171 -15.17 -37.14 24.25
N GLY A 172 -14.95 -36.30 23.31
CA GLY A 172 -15.96 -35.87 22.34
C GLY A 172 -15.33 -35.24 21.12
N GLU A 173 -14.70 -36.08 20.36
CA GLU A 173 -14.28 -35.95 18.97
C GLU A 173 -15.50 -35.87 18.04
N ALA A 174 -15.44 -35.04 17.01
CA ALA A 174 -16.00 -35.23 15.67
C ALA A 174 -15.81 -33.96 14.88
N ALA A 175 -14.95 -33.87 13.91
CA ALA A 175 -14.94 -34.48 12.59
C ALA A 175 -15.81 -33.73 11.57
N VAL A 176 -15.12 -33.15 10.61
CA VAL A 176 -15.16 -33.34 9.14
C VAL A 176 -16.46 -32.99 8.40
N ALA A 177 -16.29 -32.19 7.38
CA ALA A 177 -16.78 -32.30 6.01
C ALA A 177 -16.33 -31.02 5.27
N ASP A 178 -15.44 -30.96 4.36
CA ASP A 178 -15.29 -31.60 3.05
C ASP A 178 -16.60 -31.58 2.25
N ASP A 179 -16.66 -30.67 1.28
CA ASP A 179 -17.37 -30.97 0.04
C ASP A 179 -16.75 -30.17 -1.10
N THR A 180 -16.10 -30.92 -1.93
CA THR A 180 -15.78 -30.73 -3.32
C THR A 180 -17.05 -30.92 -4.13
N ASP A 181 -17.19 -30.17 -5.19
CA ASP A 181 -17.66 -30.57 -6.52
C ASP A 181 -17.70 -29.33 -7.39
N ASP A 182 -16.91 -29.26 -8.41
CA ASP A 182 -17.00 -29.92 -9.70
C ASP A 182 -18.20 -29.36 -10.49
N ASP A 183 -18.00 -28.79 -11.56
CA ASP A 183 -18.28 -29.34 -12.88
C ASP A 183 -18.15 -28.31 -13.98
N ALA A 184 -17.41 -28.72 -14.90
CA ALA A 184 -17.28 -28.48 -16.28
C ALA A 184 -18.60 -28.25 -17.05
N ALA A 185 -18.50 -27.44 -18.06
CA ALA A 185 -19.07 -27.66 -19.41
C ALA A 185 -18.64 -26.45 -20.26
N GLU A 186 -17.69 -26.60 -21.08
CA GLU A 186 -17.68 -27.15 -22.44
C GLU A 186 -18.78 -26.63 -23.34
N ALA A 187 -18.30 -26.24 -24.42
CA ALA A 187 -18.75 -26.39 -25.81
C ALA A 187 -19.19 -25.07 -26.48
N VAL A 188 -18.45 -24.68 -27.42
CA VAL A 188 -18.38 -25.10 -28.83
C VAL A 188 -19.19 -24.17 -29.76
N VAL A 189 -18.47 -23.84 -30.84
CA VAL A 189 -18.94 -23.71 -32.24
C VAL A 189 -19.35 -22.32 -32.67
N GLU A 190 -18.70 -21.79 -33.54
CA GLU A 190 -18.37 -21.98 -34.96
C GLU A 190 -18.85 -20.78 -35.76
N LYS A 191 -17.90 -20.23 -36.51
CA LYS A 191 -17.98 -19.91 -37.93
C LYS A 191 -19.07 -18.96 -38.48
N ARG A 192 -18.52 -18.09 -39.20
CA ARG A 192 -18.93 -17.44 -40.51
C ARG A 192 -19.04 -15.91 -40.37
N ALA A 193 -18.48 -15.15 -41.20
CA ALA A 193 -18.03 -15.09 -42.58
C ALA A 193 -17.06 -13.94 -42.71
#